data_8dc63354eb9cfd0ec0309b1111e1fe30
#
_entry.id   8dc63354eb9cfd0ec0309b1111e1fe30
#
_cell.length_a   1.000
_cell.length_b   1.000
_cell.length_c   1.000
_cell.angle_alpha   90.00
_cell.angle_beta   90.00
_cell.angle_gamma   90.00
#
_symmetry.space_group_name_H-M   'P 1'
#
loop_
_entity.id
_entity.type
_entity.pdbx_description
1 polymer ?
#
loop_
_entity_poly.entity_id
_entity_poly.type
_entity_poly.pdbx_seq_one_letter_code
_entity_poly.pdbx_strand_id
1 'polypeptide(L)'
;MNTTRREFIAGGAAAVGAGTVFAGAKTASVQQQGTALPKVRIAAIGTGGRGHTDLHSFLRSGLCEISCAADVYAPNLEWVRKEQPQAKIYADYRKMLAECAGQYDAVSIMTPDHSHAVAFFEASKYNVPVYCAKPLAHTIDETLAMMRVAREKKIITQVSHHGNSEPGMPLLREWMESGIFGKALEAHVYCCGPNGYYMEPPEWANQPAEPPKGLDWELWQGPVKRRPYIKGLVPRGRWRSWAMYGEGCLGDWSCHLIGPVATALDLDMPTAVTMDDERGFDPKKTPLTFPHAAHYRFEFPAKGNRGPFIYHWYECMRRAPRPAAYEPELPFDTVKSRWCGGYLVCEKETLMFGATGASGLRVIPHSHMKAIKPHLPPKKYPRYKDHWAEFLQAVQQKRPANTPFEMGGKFTIMGFMGMIATRFPGRRLTFDPVSMRCTNIPEANALMGPDWTDAARAEYGRFL
;
A
#
# COMPACT_ATOMS: atom_id res chain seq x y z
N MET A 1 11.50 38.14 -9.55
CA MET A 1 12.85 37.61 -9.85
C MET A 1 12.79 36.11 -9.62
N ASN A 2 12.83 35.36 -10.71
CA ASN A 2 12.77 33.91 -10.72
C ASN A 2 14.15 33.34 -10.41
N THR A 3 14.26 32.58 -9.32
CA THR A 3 15.41 31.72 -9.07
C THR A 3 14.98 30.28 -9.14
N THR A 4 15.54 29.57 -10.08
CA THR A 4 15.20 28.19 -10.43
C THR A 4 15.92 27.19 -9.53
N ARG A 5 15.26 26.04 -9.35
CA ARG A 5 15.57 24.87 -8.51
C ARG A 5 16.94 24.18 -8.73
N ARG A 6 17.90 24.81 -9.40
CA ARG A 6 19.16 24.17 -9.83
C ARG A 6 20.44 24.55 -9.07
N GLU A 7 20.37 25.44 -8.08
CA GLU A 7 21.59 25.96 -7.43
C GLU A 7 21.89 25.46 -6.02
N PHE A 8 21.29 24.34 -5.61
CA PHE A 8 21.50 23.79 -4.25
C PHE A 8 22.36 22.51 -4.19
N ILE A 9 23.03 22.15 -5.30
CA ILE A 9 23.95 20.99 -5.33
C ILE A 9 25.27 21.42 -5.98
N ALA A 10 26.06 22.23 -5.30
CA ALA A 10 27.48 22.36 -5.56
C ALA A 10 28.14 23.15 -4.42
N GLY A 11 28.90 22.49 -3.58
CA GLY A 11 29.74 23.19 -2.61
C GLY A 11 30.23 22.26 -1.50
N GLY A 12 31.40 21.64 -1.69
CA GLY A 12 32.07 21.00 -0.58
C GLY A 12 33.06 19.90 -0.96
N ALA A 13 34.03 20.20 -1.75
CA ALA A 13 35.25 19.40 -1.87
C ALA A 13 36.47 20.30 -1.63
N ALA A 14 37.28 20.00 -0.63
CA ALA A 14 38.74 20.03 -0.58
C ALA A 14 39.27 20.23 0.83
N ALA A 15 40.13 19.29 1.27
CA ALA A 15 41.44 19.50 1.88
C ALA A 15 41.98 18.13 2.37
N VAL A 16 42.86 17.64 1.72
CA VAL A 16 44.28 17.26 1.77
C VAL A 16 44.88 17.09 3.18
N GLY A 17 45.52 15.93 3.39
CA GLY A 17 46.47 15.74 4.48
C GLY A 17 46.94 14.29 4.70
N ALA A 18 48.01 13.92 3.99
CA ALA A 18 49.16 13.07 4.36
C ALA A 18 48.96 11.79 5.21
N GLY A 19 49.05 10.61 4.68
CA GLY A 19 50.22 9.73 4.61
C GLY A 19 50.53 8.90 5.84
N THR A 20 50.21 7.60 5.78
CA THR A 20 51.11 6.55 6.27
C THR A 20 50.85 5.26 5.47
N VAL A 21 51.93 4.77 4.91
CA VAL A 21 52.01 3.54 4.11
C VAL A 21 52.01 2.35 5.06
N PHE A 22 51.05 1.44 4.94
CA PHE A 22 51.19 0.08 5.40
C PHE A 22 51.07 -0.88 4.22
N ALA A 23 52.12 -1.67 4.07
CA ALA A 23 52.31 -2.63 3.00
C ALA A 23 51.37 -3.83 3.12
N GLY A 24 50.70 -4.11 2.05
CA GLY A 24 50.45 -5.39 1.42
C GLY A 24 49.94 -6.59 2.18
N ALA A 25 48.63 -6.84 2.06
CA ALA A 25 48.14 -8.21 1.83
C ALA A 25 47.19 -8.13 0.65
N LYS A 26 47.61 -8.67 -0.49
CA LYS A 26 46.74 -8.92 -1.65
C LYS A 26 45.74 -10.01 -1.25
N THR A 27 44.57 -9.60 -0.78
CA THR A 27 43.39 -10.48 -0.79
C THR A 27 42.96 -10.61 -2.23
N ALA A 28 43.23 -11.74 -2.85
CA ALA A 28 42.64 -12.13 -4.12
C ALA A 28 41.13 -12.14 -3.94
N SER A 29 40.46 -11.14 -4.54
CA SER A 29 39.03 -11.18 -4.74
C SER A 29 38.77 -12.31 -5.76
N VAL A 30 38.35 -13.47 -5.28
CA VAL A 30 37.71 -14.49 -6.09
C VAL A 30 36.41 -13.84 -6.59
N GLN A 31 36.43 -13.23 -7.77
CA GLN A 31 35.24 -12.98 -8.54
C GLN A 31 34.67 -14.35 -8.90
N GLN A 32 33.74 -14.84 -8.07
CA GLN A 32 32.81 -15.84 -8.54
C GLN A 32 32.04 -15.19 -9.70
N GLN A 33 32.38 -15.53 -10.91
CA GLN A 33 31.53 -15.40 -12.08
C GLN A 33 30.34 -16.33 -11.88
N GLY A 34 29.37 -15.89 -11.04
CA GLY A 34 28.09 -16.53 -10.95
C GLY A 34 27.37 -16.30 -12.28
N THR A 35 27.05 -17.38 -12.98
CA THR A 35 26.15 -17.35 -14.12
C THR A 35 24.89 -16.55 -13.70
N ALA A 36 24.58 -15.50 -14.45
CA ALA A 36 23.40 -14.67 -14.18
C ALA A 36 22.16 -15.58 -14.12
N LEU A 37 21.39 -15.47 -13.04
CA LEU A 37 20.15 -16.24 -12.91
C LEU A 37 19.21 -15.92 -14.08
N PRO A 38 18.43 -16.88 -14.57
CA PRO A 38 17.50 -16.64 -15.67
C PRO A 38 16.49 -15.56 -15.29
N LYS A 39 16.05 -14.79 -16.28
CA LYS A 39 15.00 -13.80 -16.09
C LYS A 39 13.71 -14.46 -15.61
N VAL A 40 13.00 -13.80 -14.69
CA VAL A 40 11.69 -14.21 -14.22
C VAL A 40 10.65 -13.89 -15.31
N ARG A 41 9.91 -14.88 -15.77
CA ARG A 41 8.81 -14.72 -16.71
C ARG A 41 7.55 -14.34 -15.95
N ILE A 42 6.98 -13.16 -16.24
CA ILE A 42 5.81 -12.63 -15.54
C ILE A 42 4.55 -12.84 -16.38
N ALA A 43 3.52 -13.41 -15.77
CA ALA A 43 2.14 -13.30 -16.23
C ALA A 43 1.51 -12.04 -15.61
N ALA A 44 1.16 -11.05 -16.44
CA ALA A 44 0.68 -9.75 -15.97
C ALA A 44 -0.86 -9.67 -16.07
N ILE A 45 -1.53 -9.47 -14.92
CA ILE A 45 -2.97 -9.24 -14.81
C ILE A 45 -3.21 -7.76 -14.50
N GLY A 46 -3.76 -6.99 -15.45
CA GLY A 46 -3.90 -5.55 -15.37
C GLY A 46 -2.62 -4.81 -15.80
N THR A 47 -2.66 -4.17 -16.95
CA THR A 47 -1.49 -3.51 -17.58
C THR A 47 -1.66 -2.01 -17.72
N GLY A 48 -2.80 -1.45 -17.31
CA GLY A 48 -3.07 -0.02 -17.33
C GLY A 48 -2.75 0.70 -16.02
N GLY A 49 -2.76 2.02 -16.02
CA GLY A 49 -2.62 2.85 -14.83
C GLY A 49 -1.42 2.49 -13.96
N ARG A 50 -1.67 2.05 -12.72
CA ARG A 50 -0.61 1.62 -11.81
C ARG A 50 0.11 0.37 -12.31
N GLY A 51 -0.61 -0.57 -12.96
CA GLY A 51 -0.03 -1.76 -13.58
C GLY A 51 1.03 -1.40 -14.60
N HIS A 52 0.77 -0.42 -15.45
CA HIS A 52 1.77 0.10 -16.39
C HIS A 52 3.03 0.59 -15.67
N THR A 53 2.87 1.39 -14.61
CA THR A 53 4.02 1.92 -13.85
C THR A 53 4.84 0.81 -13.18
N ASP A 54 4.18 -0.16 -12.54
CA ASP A 54 4.86 -1.23 -11.82
C ASP A 54 5.54 -2.21 -12.77
N LEU A 55 4.88 -2.59 -13.88
CA LEU A 55 5.45 -3.47 -14.90
C LEU A 55 6.69 -2.85 -15.57
N HIS A 56 6.67 -1.55 -15.86
CA HIS A 56 7.87 -0.85 -16.34
C HIS A 56 8.98 -0.81 -15.28
N SER A 57 8.63 -0.72 -13.98
CA SER A 57 9.62 -0.79 -12.91
C SER A 57 10.24 -2.19 -12.82
N PHE A 58 9.44 -3.24 -12.97
CA PHE A 58 9.96 -4.60 -13.12
C PHE A 58 10.92 -4.73 -14.31
N LEU A 59 10.51 -4.28 -15.50
CA LEU A 59 11.34 -4.37 -16.72
C LEU A 59 12.65 -3.59 -16.59
N ARG A 60 12.63 -2.39 -16.00
CA ARG A 60 13.85 -1.58 -15.76
C ARG A 60 14.87 -2.27 -14.87
N SER A 61 14.47 -3.21 -14.03
CA SER A 61 15.41 -4.00 -13.23
C SER A 61 16.31 -4.91 -14.07
N GLY A 62 15.89 -5.23 -15.30
CA GLY A 62 16.57 -6.19 -16.18
C GLY A 62 16.43 -7.66 -15.77
N LEU A 63 15.71 -7.93 -14.66
CA LEU A 63 15.60 -9.28 -14.06
C LEU A 63 14.38 -10.07 -14.54
N CYS A 64 13.50 -9.49 -15.36
CA CYS A 64 12.29 -10.16 -15.85
C CYS A 64 11.99 -9.85 -17.30
N GLU A 65 10.99 -10.56 -17.81
CA GLU A 65 10.26 -10.31 -19.05
C GLU A 65 8.78 -10.60 -18.82
N ILE A 66 7.90 -10.05 -19.67
CA ILE A 66 6.47 -10.38 -19.64
C ILE A 66 6.21 -11.48 -20.67
N SER A 67 5.83 -12.66 -20.22
CA SER A 67 5.54 -13.81 -21.09
C SER A 67 4.09 -13.83 -21.57
N CYS A 68 3.17 -13.34 -20.76
CA CYS A 68 1.77 -13.16 -21.12
C CYS A 68 1.13 -12.03 -20.31
N ALA A 69 0.10 -11.40 -20.87
CA ALA A 69 -0.59 -10.28 -20.24
C ALA A 69 -2.09 -10.32 -20.51
N ALA A 70 -2.89 -9.94 -19.53
CA ALA A 70 -4.32 -9.80 -19.62
C ALA A 70 -4.80 -8.45 -19.12
N ASP A 71 -5.66 -7.78 -19.89
CA ASP A 71 -6.37 -6.57 -19.45
C ASP A 71 -7.72 -6.51 -20.15
N VAL A 72 -8.76 -6.20 -19.41
CA VAL A 72 -10.13 -6.09 -19.89
C VAL A 72 -10.39 -4.81 -20.70
N TYR A 73 -9.45 -3.89 -20.71
CA TYR A 73 -9.46 -2.67 -21.52
C TYR A 73 -8.35 -2.75 -22.60
N ALA A 74 -8.72 -3.12 -23.80
CA ALA A 74 -7.78 -3.42 -24.88
C ALA A 74 -6.69 -2.35 -25.13
N PRO A 75 -6.96 -1.03 -25.03
CA PRO A 75 -5.92 -0.01 -25.14
C PRO A 75 -4.78 -0.14 -24.13
N ASN A 76 -5.01 -0.72 -22.95
CA ASN A 76 -3.95 -0.94 -21.96
C ASN A 76 -2.92 -1.97 -22.40
N LEU A 77 -3.22 -2.81 -23.38
CA LEU A 77 -2.33 -3.87 -23.87
C LEU A 77 -1.42 -3.41 -25.02
N GLU A 78 -1.67 -2.22 -25.60
CA GLU A 78 -0.92 -1.75 -26.77
C GLU A 78 0.58 -1.59 -26.51
N TRP A 79 0.95 -1.05 -25.35
CA TRP A 79 2.35 -0.90 -24.97
C TRP A 79 3.04 -2.28 -24.76
N VAL A 80 2.29 -3.28 -24.23
CA VAL A 80 2.83 -4.64 -24.06
C VAL A 80 3.13 -5.25 -25.42
N ARG A 81 2.20 -5.14 -26.38
CA ARG A 81 2.44 -5.61 -27.76
C ARG A 81 3.67 -4.99 -28.41
N LYS A 82 3.89 -3.70 -28.12
CA LYS A 82 5.03 -2.94 -28.68
C LYS A 82 6.37 -3.30 -28.02
N GLU A 83 6.40 -3.37 -26.70
CA GLU A 83 7.66 -3.49 -25.93
C GLU A 83 7.99 -4.94 -25.55
N GLN A 84 6.99 -5.82 -25.57
CA GLN A 84 7.11 -7.25 -25.26
C GLN A 84 6.43 -8.08 -26.36
N PRO A 85 6.92 -8.04 -27.62
CA PRO A 85 6.22 -8.61 -28.78
C PRO A 85 6.04 -10.13 -28.70
N GLN A 86 6.78 -10.80 -27.83
CA GLN A 86 6.64 -12.25 -27.60
C GLN A 86 5.55 -12.60 -26.59
N ALA A 87 5.02 -11.60 -25.84
CA ALA A 87 4.01 -11.82 -24.85
C ALA A 87 2.67 -12.22 -25.48
N LYS A 88 2.05 -13.28 -24.97
CA LYS A 88 0.69 -13.66 -25.36
C LYS A 88 -0.32 -12.74 -24.70
N ILE A 89 -1.31 -12.28 -25.45
CA ILE A 89 -2.25 -11.23 -25.01
C ILE A 89 -3.67 -11.78 -24.88
N TYR A 90 -4.33 -11.45 -23.77
CA TYR A 90 -5.67 -11.92 -23.42
C TYR A 90 -6.53 -10.77 -22.89
N ALA A 91 -7.85 -10.93 -22.99
CA ALA A 91 -8.80 -10.10 -22.25
C ALA A 91 -9.09 -10.70 -20.86
N ASP A 92 -9.21 -12.02 -20.76
CA ASP A 92 -9.52 -12.75 -19.54
C ASP A 92 -8.26 -13.42 -18.97
N TYR A 93 -7.87 -13.02 -17.75
CA TYR A 93 -6.70 -13.57 -17.06
C TYR A 93 -6.85 -15.06 -16.71
N ARG A 94 -8.06 -15.56 -16.52
CA ARG A 94 -8.31 -16.99 -16.21
C ARG A 94 -7.88 -17.85 -17.39
N LYS A 95 -8.27 -17.43 -18.60
CA LYS A 95 -7.86 -18.06 -19.83
C LYS A 95 -6.34 -17.95 -20.04
N MET A 96 -5.77 -16.77 -19.78
CA MET A 96 -4.33 -16.55 -19.86
C MET A 96 -3.57 -17.51 -18.97
N LEU A 97 -3.94 -17.59 -17.68
CA LEU A 97 -3.23 -18.44 -16.71
C LEU A 97 -3.29 -19.92 -17.10
N ALA A 98 -4.43 -20.38 -17.61
CA ALA A 98 -4.61 -21.76 -18.03
C ALA A 98 -3.79 -22.10 -19.29
N GLU A 99 -3.87 -21.28 -20.34
CA GLU A 99 -3.22 -21.54 -21.63
C GLU A 99 -1.69 -21.29 -21.59
N CYS A 100 -1.23 -20.43 -20.68
CA CYS A 100 0.20 -20.14 -20.48
C CYS A 100 0.82 -20.91 -19.31
N ALA A 101 0.13 -21.91 -18.75
CA ALA A 101 0.67 -22.68 -17.62
C ALA A 101 2.06 -23.26 -17.96
N GLY A 102 3.04 -23.08 -17.04
CA GLY A 102 4.45 -23.45 -17.26
C GLY A 102 5.26 -22.46 -18.10
N GLN A 103 4.65 -21.42 -18.66
CA GLN A 103 5.33 -20.39 -19.46
C GLN A 103 5.60 -19.12 -18.65
N TYR A 104 5.22 -19.06 -17.38
CA TYR A 104 5.49 -17.98 -16.44
C TYR A 104 6.00 -18.54 -15.11
N ASP A 105 6.81 -17.73 -14.42
CA ASP A 105 7.43 -18.06 -13.13
C ASP A 105 6.82 -17.28 -11.98
N ALA A 106 6.10 -16.18 -12.28
CA ALA A 106 5.41 -15.37 -11.30
C ALA A 106 4.19 -14.67 -11.93
N VAL A 107 3.22 -14.29 -11.10
CA VAL A 107 2.03 -13.53 -11.48
C VAL A 107 2.07 -12.15 -10.85
N SER A 108 1.78 -11.10 -11.63
CA SER A 108 1.54 -9.73 -11.17
C SER A 108 0.05 -9.42 -11.27
N ILE A 109 -0.58 -9.02 -10.16
CA ILE A 109 -2.01 -8.65 -10.08
C ILE A 109 -2.11 -7.15 -9.80
N MET A 110 -2.50 -6.38 -10.82
CA MET A 110 -2.55 -4.91 -10.79
C MET A 110 -3.92 -4.39 -11.26
N THR A 111 -4.96 -5.10 -10.89
CA THR A 111 -6.37 -4.78 -11.19
C THR A 111 -6.94 -3.78 -10.17
N PRO A 112 -8.19 -3.32 -10.31
CA PRO A 112 -8.93 -2.67 -9.23
C PRO A 112 -9.15 -3.57 -8.01
N ASP A 113 -9.28 -2.97 -6.83
CA ASP A 113 -9.24 -3.62 -5.51
C ASP A 113 -10.22 -4.80 -5.39
N HIS A 114 -11.44 -4.63 -5.90
CA HIS A 114 -12.52 -5.64 -5.83
C HIS A 114 -12.22 -6.97 -6.55
N SER A 115 -11.22 -7.01 -7.41
CA SER A 115 -10.86 -8.23 -8.15
C SER A 115 -9.55 -8.87 -7.71
N HIS A 116 -8.81 -8.30 -6.75
CA HIS A 116 -7.53 -8.83 -6.29
C HIS A 116 -7.66 -10.26 -5.75
N ALA A 117 -8.65 -10.50 -4.87
CA ALA A 117 -8.82 -11.80 -4.22
C ALA A 117 -9.09 -12.92 -5.23
N VAL A 118 -10.05 -12.73 -6.12
CA VAL A 118 -10.40 -13.77 -7.11
C VAL A 118 -9.26 -14.01 -8.11
N ALA A 119 -8.53 -12.95 -8.50
CA ALA A 119 -7.35 -13.10 -9.35
C ALA A 119 -6.23 -13.88 -8.63
N PHE A 120 -6.03 -13.62 -7.33
CA PHE A 120 -5.08 -14.39 -6.52
C PHE A 120 -5.51 -15.85 -6.36
N PHE A 121 -6.79 -16.12 -6.06
CA PHE A 121 -7.27 -17.49 -5.93
C PHE A 121 -7.10 -18.29 -7.22
N GLU A 122 -7.32 -17.64 -8.37
CA GLU A 122 -7.03 -18.24 -9.67
C GLU A 122 -5.54 -18.53 -9.84
N ALA A 123 -4.67 -17.54 -9.62
CA ALA A 123 -3.22 -17.70 -9.72
C ALA A 123 -2.68 -18.78 -8.74
N SER A 124 -3.28 -18.89 -7.55
CA SER A 124 -2.89 -19.87 -6.54
C SER A 124 -3.07 -21.33 -6.96
N LYS A 125 -3.89 -21.60 -7.99
CA LYS A 125 -4.06 -22.95 -8.55
C LYS A 125 -2.76 -23.45 -9.18
N TYR A 126 -1.91 -22.54 -9.65
CA TYR A 126 -0.63 -22.85 -10.33
C TYR A 126 0.59 -22.84 -9.40
N ASN A 127 0.38 -22.49 -8.12
CA ASN A 127 1.40 -22.50 -7.07
C ASN A 127 2.68 -21.70 -7.41
N VAL A 128 2.52 -20.54 -8.06
CA VAL A 128 3.59 -19.62 -8.45
C VAL A 128 3.64 -18.39 -7.54
N PRO A 129 4.82 -17.74 -7.40
CA PRO A 129 4.96 -16.47 -6.74
C PRO A 129 3.98 -15.40 -7.23
N VAL A 130 3.46 -14.55 -6.32
CA VAL A 130 2.48 -13.51 -6.66
C VAL A 130 2.88 -12.16 -6.09
N TYR A 131 2.92 -11.16 -6.97
CA TYR A 131 2.96 -9.73 -6.63
C TYR A 131 1.57 -9.15 -6.80
N CYS A 132 0.99 -8.58 -5.74
CA CYS A 132 -0.37 -8.04 -5.78
C CYS A 132 -0.38 -6.55 -5.43
N ALA A 133 -1.22 -5.77 -6.11
CA ALA A 133 -1.43 -4.38 -5.76
C ALA A 133 -1.95 -4.21 -4.33
N LYS A 134 -1.77 -3.01 -3.79
CA LYS A 134 -2.37 -2.56 -2.52
C LYS A 134 -3.70 -1.82 -2.81
N PRO A 135 -4.67 -1.86 -1.87
CA PRO A 135 -4.76 -2.76 -0.71
C PRO A 135 -4.81 -4.22 -1.17
N LEU A 136 -4.44 -5.16 -0.29
CA LEU A 136 -4.30 -6.57 -0.70
C LEU A 136 -5.59 -7.16 -1.26
N ALA A 137 -6.74 -6.80 -0.69
CA ALA A 137 -8.07 -7.19 -1.16
C ALA A 137 -9.08 -6.06 -0.94
N HIS A 138 -10.36 -6.34 -1.12
CA HIS A 138 -11.46 -5.38 -0.99
C HIS A 138 -12.25 -5.55 0.33
N THR A 139 -12.01 -6.62 1.08
CA THR A 139 -12.66 -6.90 2.37
C THR A 139 -11.71 -7.58 3.35
N ILE A 140 -12.08 -7.57 4.64
CA ILE A 140 -11.31 -8.27 5.67
C ILE A 140 -11.27 -9.78 5.40
N ASP A 141 -12.41 -10.39 5.08
CA ASP A 141 -12.49 -11.83 4.86
C ASP A 141 -11.68 -12.28 3.63
N GLU A 142 -11.73 -11.52 2.54
CA GLU A 142 -10.87 -11.76 1.37
C GLU A 142 -9.38 -11.66 1.74
N THR A 143 -9.01 -10.62 2.51
CA THR A 143 -7.62 -10.42 2.94
C THR A 143 -7.13 -11.59 3.78
N LEU A 144 -7.90 -12.02 4.77
CA LEU A 144 -7.59 -13.17 5.61
C LEU A 144 -7.48 -14.47 4.80
N ALA A 145 -8.38 -14.66 3.84
CA ALA A 145 -8.35 -15.82 2.95
C ALA A 145 -7.11 -15.83 2.06
N MET A 146 -6.72 -14.69 1.46
CA MET A 146 -5.49 -14.58 0.67
C MET A 146 -4.25 -14.90 1.49
N MET A 147 -4.14 -14.36 2.71
CA MET A 147 -3.03 -14.64 3.63
C MET A 147 -2.98 -16.13 3.98
N ARG A 148 -4.12 -16.74 4.32
CA ARG A 148 -4.22 -18.16 4.65
C ARG A 148 -3.79 -19.04 3.48
N VAL A 149 -4.34 -18.85 2.28
CA VAL A 149 -4.01 -19.62 1.08
C VAL A 149 -2.53 -19.48 0.71
N ALA A 150 -1.98 -18.26 0.79
CA ALA A 150 -0.55 -18.04 0.52
C ALA A 150 0.35 -18.82 1.48
N ARG A 151 0.00 -18.85 2.77
CA ARG A 151 0.73 -19.59 3.81
C ARG A 151 0.62 -21.10 3.62
N GLU A 152 -0.58 -21.62 3.44
CA GLU A 152 -0.85 -23.07 3.27
C GLU A 152 -0.12 -23.64 2.06
N LYS A 153 -0.13 -22.88 0.95
CA LYS A 153 0.54 -23.27 -0.29
C LYS A 153 2.01 -22.86 -0.35
N LYS A 154 2.52 -22.16 0.66
CA LYS A 154 3.91 -21.63 0.71
C LYS A 154 4.26 -20.77 -0.50
N ILE A 155 3.30 -19.98 -1.00
CA ILE A 155 3.51 -19.09 -2.15
C ILE A 155 4.38 -17.90 -1.70
N ILE A 156 5.42 -17.60 -2.45
CA ILE A 156 6.19 -16.36 -2.27
C ILE A 156 5.31 -15.20 -2.71
N THR A 157 5.02 -14.28 -1.81
CA THR A 157 4.12 -13.17 -2.08
C THR A 157 4.74 -11.82 -1.77
N GLN A 158 4.34 -10.78 -2.51
CA GLN A 158 4.64 -9.39 -2.18
C GLN A 158 3.45 -8.50 -2.50
N VAL A 159 3.12 -7.60 -1.57
CA VAL A 159 2.15 -6.52 -1.81
C VAL A 159 2.89 -5.29 -2.33
N SER A 160 2.29 -4.55 -3.26
CA SER A 160 2.91 -3.34 -3.87
C SER A 160 2.98 -2.13 -2.92
N HIS A 161 3.38 -2.38 -1.68
CA HIS A 161 3.73 -1.34 -0.71
C HIS A 161 5.17 -0.87 -0.95
N HIS A 162 5.42 -0.19 -2.08
CA HIS A 162 6.77 0.22 -2.47
C HIS A 162 7.48 1.06 -1.38
N GLY A 163 6.74 1.81 -0.56
CA GLY A 163 7.27 2.52 0.59
C GLY A 163 7.98 1.63 1.62
N ASN A 164 7.67 0.34 1.67
CA ASN A 164 8.35 -0.60 2.56
C ASN A 164 9.81 -0.89 2.16
N SER A 165 10.18 -0.56 0.93
CA SER A 165 11.58 -0.61 0.47
C SER A 165 12.32 0.72 0.65
N GLU A 166 11.63 1.77 1.06
CA GLU A 166 12.22 3.08 1.33
C GLU A 166 13.10 3.08 2.59
N PRO A 167 14.20 3.87 2.60
CA PRO A 167 15.12 3.92 3.75
C PRO A 167 14.48 4.36 5.07
N GLY A 168 13.38 5.11 5.01
CA GLY A 168 12.67 5.60 6.20
C GLY A 168 12.02 4.50 7.02
N MET A 169 11.59 3.40 6.39
CA MET A 169 10.98 2.26 7.08
C MET A 169 11.91 1.65 8.15
N PRO A 170 13.08 1.11 7.78
CA PRO A 170 14.00 0.58 8.77
C PRO A 170 14.56 1.67 9.69
N LEU A 171 14.69 2.91 9.22
CA LEU A 171 15.18 4.02 10.04
C LEU A 171 14.23 4.34 11.20
N LEU A 172 12.93 4.48 10.95
CA LEU A 172 11.94 4.72 12.00
C LEU A 172 11.94 3.58 13.02
N ARG A 173 12.02 2.35 12.56
CA ARG A 173 12.11 1.18 13.44
C ARG A 173 13.35 1.20 14.33
N GLU A 174 14.52 1.47 13.76
CA GLU A 174 15.78 1.60 14.50
C GLU A 174 15.72 2.70 15.55
N TRP A 175 15.14 3.84 15.19
CA TRP A 175 14.95 4.96 16.09
C TRP A 175 14.06 4.61 17.28
N MET A 176 12.93 3.96 17.03
CA MET A 176 12.03 3.55 18.11
C MET A 176 12.61 2.44 18.99
N GLU A 177 13.27 1.44 18.41
CA GLU A 177 13.92 0.35 19.14
C GLU A 177 15.08 0.85 20.02
N SER A 178 15.72 1.97 19.68
CA SER A 178 16.80 2.54 20.47
C SER A 178 16.35 3.12 21.83
N GLY A 179 15.07 3.47 21.95
CA GLY A 179 14.49 4.08 23.15
C GLY A 179 14.91 5.54 23.42
N ILE A 180 15.73 6.17 22.56
CA ILE A 180 16.24 7.55 22.81
C ILE A 180 15.12 8.58 22.81
N PHE A 181 14.01 8.32 22.10
CA PHE A 181 12.83 9.19 22.01
C PHE A 181 11.80 8.95 23.11
N GLY A 182 12.02 7.94 23.98
CA GLY A 182 11.02 7.47 24.93
C GLY A 182 9.92 6.64 24.26
N LYS A 183 8.81 6.42 24.95
CA LYS A 183 7.67 5.65 24.43
C LYS A 183 6.90 6.50 23.42
N ALA A 184 6.39 5.84 22.37
CA ALA A 184 5.42 6.45 21.48
C ALA A 184 4.06 6.54 22.18
N LEU A 185 3.43 7.71 22.12
CA LEU A 185 2.15 8.02 22.77
C LEU A 185 1.00 7.97 21.77
N GLU A 186 1.14 8.69 20.65
CA GLU A 186 0.17 8.76 19.57
C GLU A 186 0.83 9.09 18.24
N ALA A 187 0.15 8.74 17.14
CA ALA A 187 0.49 9.18 15.79
C ALA A 187 -0.65 9.96 15.16
N HIS A 188 -0.32 11.03 14.48
CA HIS A 188 -1.24 11.80 13.65
C HIS A 188 -0.80 11.74 12.20
N VAL A 189 -1.65 11.17 11.35
CA VAL A 189 -1.35 10.94 9.96
C VAL A 189 -2.44 11.55 9.10
N TYR A 190 -2.06 12.16 7.99
CA TYR A 190 -2.98 12.88 7.13
C TYR A 190 -2.73 12.57 5.66
N CYS A 191 -3.83 12.44 4.92
CA CYS A 191 -3.83 12.26 3.49
C CYS A 191 -4.97 13.03 2.84
N CYS A 192 -4.64 14.07 2.08
CA CYS A 192 -5.66 14.86 1.38
C CYS A 192 -6.15 14.19 0.09
N GLY A 193 -5.58 13.02 -0.26
CA GLY A 193 -5.84 12.32 -1.51
C GLY A 193 -5.40 13.10 -2.75
N PRO A 194 -5.01 12.43 -3.80
CA PRO A 194 -4.70 13.10 -5.06
C PRO A 194 -5.99 13.60 -5.73
N ASN A 195 -6.12 14.91 -5.90
CA ASN A 195 -7.04 15.57 -6.84
C ASN A 195 -8.55 15.21 -6.73
N GLY A 196 -9.07 14.97 -5.53
CA GLY A 196 -10.50 14.68 -5.37
C GLY A 196 -10.94 13.30 -5.87
N TYR A 197 -10.05 12.35 -6.01
CA TYR A 197 -10.34 10.96 -6.39
C TYR A 197 -11.43 10.30 -5.55
N TYR A 198 -11.60 10.77 -4.33
CA TYR A 198 -12.49 10.12 -3.35
C TYR A 198 -13.76 10.93 -3.06
N MET A 199 -14.01 12.00 -3.84
CA MET A 199 -15.10 12.93 -3.60
C MET A 199 -16.08 12.98 -4.77
N GLU A 200 -16.51 11.81 -5.25
CA GLU A 200 -17.49 11.74 -6.33
C GLU A 200 -18.90 12.05 -5.79
N PRO A 201 -19.68 12.85 -6.51
CA PRO A 201 -21.06 13.09 -6.14
C PRO A 201 -21.87 11.79 -6.15
N PRO A 202 -22.59 11.44 -5.06
CA PRO A 202 -23.34 10.18 -4.96
C PRO A 202 -24.36 9.98 -6.07
N GLU A 203 -24.95 11.06 -6.58
CA GLU A 203 -25.92 11.04 -7.67
C GLU A 203 -25.36 10.52 -8.99
N TRP A 204 -24.03 10.57 -9.19
CA TRP A 204 -23.39 10.02 -10.39
C TRP A 204 -23.49 8.50 -10.46
N ALA A 205 -23.65 7.82 -9.33
CA ALA A 205 -23.85 6.38 -9.30
C ALA A 205 -25.11 5.93 -10.06
N ASN A 206 -26.06 6.85 -10.25
CA ASN A 206 -27.33 6.60 -10.94
C ASN A 206 -27.37 7.21 -12.35
N GLN A 207 -26.21 7.64 -12.89
CA GLN A 207 -26.09 8.19 -14.25
C GLN A 207 -25.37 7.18 -15.15
N PRO A 208 -26.07 6.20 -15.73
CA PRO A 208 -25.46 5.20 -16.60
C PRO A 208 -24.92 5.87 -17.87
N ALA A 209 -23.85 5.29 -18.39
CA ALA A 209 -23.22 5.71 -19.64
C ALA A 209 -22.72 4.48 -20.39
N GLU A 210 -22.40 4.67 -21.67
CA GLU A 210 -21.76 3.61 -22.45
C GLU A 210 -20.31 3.42 -22.00
N PRO A 211 -19.87 2.16 -21.84
CA PRO A 211 -18.47 1.86 -21.58
C PRO A 211 -17.57 2.39 -22.70
N PRO A 212 -16.34 2.80 -22.39
CA PRO A 212 -15.37 3.18 -23.42
C PRO A 212 -15.14 2.05 -24.43
N LYS A 213 -14.94 2.40 -25.69
CA LYS A 213 -14.62 1.41 -26.74
C LYS A 213 -13.39 0.58 -26.34
N GLY A 214 -13.53 -0.73 -26.42
CA GLY A 214 -12.47 -1.67 -26.08
C GLY A 214 -12.43 -2.08 -24.60
N LEU A 215 -13.37 -1.63 -23.78
CA LEU A 215 -13.58 -2.10 -22.42
C LEU A 215 -14.62 -3.25 -22.42
N ASP A 216 -14.21 -4.41 -21.91
CA ASP A 216 -15.14 -5.46 -21.52
C ASP A 216 -15.64 -5.14 -20.11
N TRP A 217 -16.84 -4.52 -20.04
CA TRP A 217 -17.41 -4.08 -18.78
C TRP A 217 -17.82 -5.24 -17.87
N GLU A 218 -18.27 -6.35 -18.44
CA GLU A 218 -18.63 -7.54 -17.66
C GLU A 218 -17.41 -8.16 -16.97
N LEU A 219 -16.33 -8.34 -17.70
CA LEU A 219 -15.07 -8.83 -17.13
C LEU A 219 -14.47 -7.83 -16.11
N TRP A 220 -14.60 -6.52 -16.38
CA TRP A 220 -14.07 -5.49 -15.49
C TRP A 220 -14.73 -5.52 -14.11
N GLN A 221 -16.03 -5.75 -14.04
CA GLN A 221 -16.77 -5.85 -12.79
C GLN A 221 -16.32 -7.06 -11.93
N GLY A 222 -15.68 -8.04 -12.55
CA GLY A 222 -15.13 -9.20 -11.83
C GLY A 222 -16.17 -9.91 -10.96
N PRO A 223 -15.92 -10.08 -9.64
CA PRO A 223 -16.81 -10.87 -8.78
C PRO A 223 -18.03 -10.12 -8.25
N VAL A 224 -18.04 -8.78 -8.33
CA VAL A 224 -19.09 -7.97 -7.67
C VAL A 224 -20.40 -7.97 -8.46
N LYS A 225 -21.50 -7.61 -7.79
CA LYS A 225 -22.82 -7.53 -8.41
C LYS A 225 -22.83 -6.60 -9.60
N ARG A 226 -23.48 -7.03 -10.68
CA ARG A 226 -23.52 -6.31 -11.97
C ARG A 226 -24.26 -4.98 -11.84
N ARG A 227 -23.68 -3.94 -12.43
CA ARG A 227 -24.23 -2.59 -12.51
C ARG A 227 -23.98 -1.98 -13.88
N PRO A 228 -24.83 -1.04 -14.31
CA PRO A 228 -24.54 -0.21 -15.47
C PRO A 228 -23.20 0.52 -15.31
N TYR A 229 -22.51 0.77 -16.42
CA TYR A 229 -21.30 1.57 -16.41
C TYR A 229 -21.62 3.03 -16.02
N ILE A 230 -20.76 3.63 -15.20
CA ILE A 230 -20.83 5.02 -14.79
C ILE A 230 -19.71 5.79 -15.47
N LYS A 231 -20.03 6.93 -16.07
CA LYS A 231 -19.05 7.76 -16.79
C LYS A 231 -17.83 8.11 -15.93
N GLY A 232 -16.65 7.83 -16.44
CA GLY A 232 -15.39 8.22 -15.81
C GLY A 232 -14.79 7.22 -14.82
N LEU A 233 -15.42 6.05 -14.60
CA LEU A 233 -14.83 4.99 -13.76
C LEU A 233 -13.49 4.50 -14.34
N VAL A 234 -13.47 4.22 -15.64
CA VAL A 234 -12.31 3.72 -16.38
C VAL A 234 -12.06 4.68 -17.55
N PRO A 235 -10.82 4.99 -17.91
CA PRO A 235 -9.54 4.56 -17.31
C PRO A 235 -9.06 5.43 -16.15
N ARG A 236 -9.82 6.47 -15.75
CA ARG A 236 -9.33 7.53 -14.82
C ARG A 236 -9.11 7.10 -13.36
N GLY A 237 -9.45 5.86 -12.99
CA GLY A 237 -9.24 5.36 -11.62
C GLY A 237 -10.23 5.90 -10.58
N ARG A 238 -11.32 6.54 -11.00
CA ARG A 238 -12.37 7.08 -10.12
C ARG A 238 -13.19 5.99 -9.41
N TRP A 239 -13.05 4.75 -9.86
CA TRP A 239 -13.63 3.59 -9.21
C TRP A 239 -13.27 3.50 -7.72
N ARG A 240 -12.15 4.11 -7.28
CA ARG A 240 -11.73 4.18 -5.87
C ARG A 240 -12.70 4.95 -4.98
N SER A 241 -13.49 5.85 -5.57
CA SER A 241 -14.51 6.63 -4.85
C SER A 241 -15.80 5.85 -4.59
N TRP A 242 -15.93 4.65 -5.18
CA TRP A 242 -17.14 3.85 -5.12
C TRP A 242 -16.92 2.59 -4.30
N ALA A 243 -17.67 2.46 -3.20
CA ALA A 243 -17.52 1.35 -2.25
C ALA A 243 -17.74 -0.05 -2.84
N MET A 244 -18.30 -0.15 -4.04
CA MET A 244 -18.46 -1.40 -4.77
C MET A 244 -17.17 -1.88 -5.47
N TYR A 245 -16.20 -0.99 -5.68
CA TYR A 245 -15.00 -1.27 -6.46
C TYR A 245 -13.70 -0.89 -5.76
N GLY A 246 -13.74 0.06 -4.84
CA GLY A 246 -12.59 0.63 -4.15
C GLY A 246 -12.88 1.03 -2.72
N GLU A 247 -11.89 1.58 -2.06
CA GLU A 247 -11.80 1.70 -0.61
C GLU A 247 -11.68 3.16 -0.12
N GLY A 248 -12.00 4.12 -0.98
CA GLY A 248 -11.83 5.53 -0.61
C GLY A 248 -10.41 5.92 -0.26
N CYS A 249 -10.25 7.04 0.40
CA CYS A 249 -8.92 7.56 0.75
C CYS A 249 -8.21 6.70 1.80
N LEU A 250 -8.91 6.32 2.87
CA LEU A 250 -8.33 5.51 3.93
C LEU A 250 -7.84 4.15 3.40
N GLY A 251 -8.69 3.41 2.68
CA GLY A 251 -8.33 2.10 2.16
C GLY A 251 -7.17 2.14 1.17
N ASP A 252 -7.16 3.13 0.26
CA ASP A 252 -6.10 3.27 -0.75
C ASP A 252 -4.76 3.75 -0.17
N TRP A 253 -4.77 4.61 0.88
CA TRP A 253 -3.56 5.25 1.39
C TRP A 253 -3.09 4.79 2.77
N SER A 254 -3.96 4.17 3.57
CA SER A 254 -3.62 3.78 4.95
C SER A 254 -2.35 2.94 5.02
N CYS A 255 -2.18 1.98 4.14
CA CYS A 255 -1.04 1.09 4.12
C CYS A 255 0.31 1.82 3.97
N HIS A 256 0.35 2.95 3.27
CA HIS A 256 1.58 3.74 3.09
C HIS A 256 2.00 4.50 4.34
N LEU A 257 1.07 4.78 5.23
CA LEU A 257 1.27 5.63 6.40
C LEU A 257 1.13 4.84 7.71
N ILE A 258 0.22 3.86 7.78
CA ILE A 258 0.12 2.97 8.95
C ILE A 258 1.28 1.96 8.97
N GLY A 259 1.71 1.49 7.80
CA GLY A 259 2.79 0.51 7.66
C GLY A 259 4.08 0.89 8.40
N PRO A 260 4.65 2.09 8.18
CA PRO A 260 5.83 2.55 8.92
C PRO A 260 5.65 2.56 10.43
N VAL A 261 4.53 3.11 10.92
CA VAL A 261 4.24 3.21 12.35
C VAL A 261 4.00 1.83 12.95
N ALA A 262 3.19 1.00 12.29
CA ALA A 262 2.87 -0.36 12.75
C ALA A 262 4.12 -1.24 12.80
N THR A 263 5.01 -1.12 11.82
CA THR A 263 6.27 -1.87 11.78
C THR A 263 7.25 -1.40 12.86
N ALA A 264 7.38 -0.08 13.02
CA ALA A 264 8.34 0.49 13.98
C ALA A 264 7.94 0.25 15.43
N LEU A 265 6.65 0.20 15.74
CA LEU A 265 6.10 0.00 17.07
C LEU A 265 5.62 -1.44 17.33
N ASP A 266 5.80 -2.33 16.36
CA ASP A 266 5.28 -3.71 16.42
C ASP A 266 3.81 -3.75 16.86
N LEU A 267 2.96 -2.94 16.19
CA LEU A 267 1.54 -2.88 16.51
C LEU A 267 0.86 -4.19 16.11
N ASP A 268 0.02 -4.70 17.00
CA ASP A 268 -0.97 -5.75 16.66
C ASP A 268 -2.19 -5.12 15.95
N MET A 269 -3.33 -5.80 15.93
CA MET A 269 -4.56 -5.20 15.42
C MET A 269 -5.13 -4.19 16.41
N PRO A 270 -5.78 -3.12 15.94
CA PRO A 270 -6.49 -2.21 16.83
C PRO A 270 -7.67 -2.92 17.48
N THR A 271 -7.93 -2.62 18.74
CA THR A 271 -9.06 -3.18 19.49
C THR A 271 -10.31 -2.31 19.40
N ALA A 272 -10.18 -1.08 18.92
CA ALA A 272 -11.32 -0.23 18.63
C ALA A 272 -11.00 0.80 17.53
N VAL A 273 -12.05 1.20 16.81
CA VAL A 273 -12.00 2.27 15.82
C VAL A 273 -13.24 3.15 15.95
N THR A 274 -13.04 4.46 15.86
CA THR A 274 -14.12 5.47 15.78
C THR A 274 -13.88 6.34 14.56
N MET A 275 -14.92 6.71 13.83
CA MET A 275 -14.87 7.68 12.74
C MET A 275 -15.78 8.87 13.06
N ASP A 276 -15.24 10.06 12.93
CA ASP A 276 -15.95 11.34 13.01
C ASP A 276 -15.83 12.06 11.67
N ASP A 277 -16.95 12.65 11.20
CA ASP A 277 -16.95 13.46 9.99
C ASP A 277 -17.40 14.88 10.31
N GLU A 278 -16.58 15.86 9.92
CA GLU A 278 -16.82 17.29 10.15
C GLU A 278 -17.98 17.86 9.32
N ARG A 279 -18.32 17.17 8.21
CA ARG A 279 -19.32 17.65 7.25
C ARG A 279 -20.67 16.94 7.34
N GLY A 280 -20.83 16.05 8.32
CA GLY A 280 -22.08 15.34 8.54
C GLY A 280 -22.37 14.25 7.49
N PHE A 281 -21.37 13.44 7.17
CA PHE A 281 -21.54 12.29 6.29
C PHE A 281 -22.60 11.33 6.83
N ASP A 282 -23.60 11.04 6.00
CA ASP A 282 -24.69 10.11 6.32
C ASP A 282 -24.60 8.88 5.39
N PRO A 283 -24.13 7.73 5.88
CA PRO A 283 -23.99 6.54 5.07
C PRO A 283 -25.30 5.96 4.55
N LYS A 284 -26.45 6.33 5.14
CA LYS A 284 -27.77 5.94 4.63
C LYS A 284 -28.16 6.71 3.37
N LYS A 285 -27.77 7.99 3.29
CA LYS A 285 -27.99 8.84 2.11
C LYS A 285 -26.95 8.60 1.04
N THR A 286 -25.73 8.24 1.43
CA THR A 286 -24.58 8.07 0.54
C THR A 286 -23.91 6.69 0.71
N PRO A 287 -24.65 5.58 0.49
CA PRO A 287 -24.14 4.23 0.79
C PRO A 287 -22.99 3.79 -0.12
N LEU A 288 -22.86 4.43 -1.29
CA LEU A 288 -21.91 4.02 -2.33
C LEU A 288 -20.60 4.83 -2.32
N THR A 289 -20.49 5.88 -1.51
CA THR A 289 -19.33 6.77 -1.46
C THR A 289 -18.75 6.89 -0.06
N PHE A 290 -17.74 7.74 0.09
CA PHE A 290 -16.96 7.90 1.31
C PHE A 290 -17.03 9.35 1.84
N PRO A 291 -16.71 9.59 3.13
CA PRO A 291 -16.71 10.93 3.71
C PRO A 291 -15.65 11.85 3.09
N HIS A 292 -15.93 13.17 3.09
CA HIS A 292 -15.03 14.18 2.51
C HIS A 292 -14.12 14.86 3.55
N ALA A 293 -14.35 14.65 4.84
CA ALA A 293 -13.62 15.35 5.90
C ALA A 293 -13.58 14.51 7.18
N ALA A 294 -13.14 13.27 7.05
CA ALA A 294 -13.16 12.32 8.16
C ALA A 294 -11.90 12.33 9.01
N HIS A 295 -12.10 12.01 10.27
CA HIS A 295 -11.06 11.69 11.24
C HIS A 295 -11.36 10.32 11.82
N TYR A 296 -10.35 9.43 11.78
CA TYR A 296 -10.44 8.10 12.37
C TYR A 296 -9.47 7.99 13.53
N ARG A 297 -9.92 7.34 14.58
CA ARG A 297 -9.15 7.05 15.77
C ARG A 297 -9.09 5.54 15.96
N PHE A 298 -7.88 4.99 15.82
CA PHE A 298 -7.58 3.57 16.04
C PHE A 298 -6.92 3.41 17.41
N GLU A 299 -7.44 2.52 18.23
CA GLU A 299 -6.96 2.27 19.58
C GLU A 299 -6.23 0.93 19.64
N PHE A 300 -4.96 0.98 20.04
CA PHE A 300 -4.11 -0.19 20.18
C PHE A 300 -3.84 -0.48 21.65
N PRO A 301 -3.93 -1.76 22.09
CA PRO A 301 -3.63 -2.12 23.46
C PRO A 301 -2.15 -1.94 23.79
N ALA A 302 -1.82 -1.91 25.07
CA ALA A 302 -0.44 -1.97 25.54
C ALA A 302 0.21 -3.30 25.07
N LYS A 303 1.51 -3.24 24.73
CA LYS A 303 2.31 -4.40 24.32
C LYS A 303 3.75 -4.26 24.80
N GLY A 304 4.21 -5.18 25.62
CA GLY A 304 5.54 -5.10 26.22
C GLY A 304 5.72 -3.79 27.00
N ASN A 305 6.78 -3.06 26.69
CA ASN A 305 7.05 -1.76 27.31
C ASN A 305 6.29 -0.58 26.71
N ARG A 306 5.56 -0.79 25.62
CA ARG A 306 4.71 0.23 25.00
C ARG A 306 3.37 0.29 25.74
N GLY A 307 2.99 1.49 26.20
CA GLY A 307 1.65 1.75 26.72
C GLY A 307 0.55 1.60 25.67
N PRO A 308 -0.72 1.86 26.01
CA PRO A 308 -1.77 2.02 25.02
C PRO A 308 -1.37 3.08 23.98
N PHE A 309 -1.77 2.88 22.73
CA PHE A 309 -1.35 3.75 21.63
C PHE A 309 -2.55 4.14 20.79
N ILE A 310 -2.61 5.41 20.36
CA ILE A 310 -3.67 5.92 19.51
C ILE A 310 -3.07 6.32 18.16
N TYR A 311 -3.68 5.83 17.09
CA TYR A 311 -3.35 6.26 15.75
C TYR A 311 -4.50 7.06 15.18
N HIS A 312 -4.24 8.31 14.83
CA HIS A 312 -5.18 9.24 14.22
C HIS A 312 -4.94 9.33 12.73
N TRP A 313 -6.01 9.16 11.95
CA TRP A 313 -6.01 9.36 10.51
C TRP A 313 -6.93 10.52 10.15
N TYR A 314 -6.42 11.48 9.39
CA TYR A 314 -7.16 12.63 8.87
C TYR A 314 -7.18 12.56 7.36
N GLU A 315 -8.34 12.65 6.73
CA GLU A 315 -8.43 12.51 5.28
C GLU A 315 -9.19 13.62 4.57
N CYS A 316 -8.86 13.76 3.30
CA CYS A 316 -9.49 14.66 2.35
C CYS A 316 -9.49 16.12 2.87
N MET A 317 -10.64 16.66 3.25
CA MET A 317 -10.76 18.06 3.72
C MET A 317 -10.57 18.21 5.22
N ARG A 318 -10.37 17.14 5.98
CA ARG A 318 -10.09 17.21 7.42
C ARG A 318 -8.64 17.60 7.68
N ARG A 319 -8.44 18.67 8.42
CA ARG A 319 -7.10 19.09 8.83
C ARG A 319 -6.60 18.27 10.02
N ALA A 320 -5.36 17.81 9.92
CA ALA A 320 -4.66 17.31 11.10
C ALA A 320 -4.28 18.49 12.03
N PRO A 321 -4.26 18.29 13.35
CA PRO A 321 -3.77 19.30 14.28
C PRO A 321 -2.30 19.61 14.01
N ARG A 322 -1.91 20.86 14.27
CA ARG A 322 -0.52 21.27 14.21
C ARG A 322 0.24 20.64 15.37
N PRO A 323 1.37 19.95 15.14
CA PRO A 323 2.19 19.45 16.25
C PRO A 323 2.72 20.61 17.11
N ALA A 324 2.68 20.47 18.43
CA ALA A 324 3.17 21.51 19.35
C ALA A 324 4.65 21.84 19.14
N ALA A 325 5.44 20.83 18.77
CA ALA A 325 6.87 20.96 18.49
C ALA A 325 7.22 21.47 17.08
N TYR A 326 6.22 21.73 16.20
CA TYR A 326 6.49 22.17 14.84
C TYR A 326 6.93 23.65 14.83
N GLU A 327 7.89 24.00 13.98
CA GLU A 327 8.47 25.33 13.87
C GLU A 327 7.40 26.41 13.70
N PRO A 328 7.27 27.39 14.66
CA PRO A 328 6.14 28.33 14.69
C PRO A 328 6.01 29.20 13.42
N GLU A 329 7.15 29.53 12.79
CA GLU A 329 7.23 30.36 11.60
C GLU A 329 6.83 29.65 10.29
N LEU A 330 6.78 28.31 10.32
CA LEU A 330 6.43 27.54 9.11
C LEU A 330 4.92 27.28 9.04
N PRO A 331 4.31 27.41 7.87
CA PRO A 331 2.89 27.10 7.70
C PRO A 331 2.64 25.58 7.83
N PHE A 332 1.59 25.24 8.57
CA PHE A 332 1.10 23.87 8.68
C PHE A 332 -0.37 23.81 8.25
N ASP A 333 -0.60 23.59 6.98
CA ASP A 333 -1.96 23.37 6.43
C ASP A 333 -1.96 22.12 5.56
N THR A 334 -2.39 21.00 6.12
CA THR A 334 -2.38 19.69 5.49
C THR A 334 -3.36 19.59 4.32
N VAL A 335 -4.39 20.43 4.29
CA VAL A 335 -5.41 20.44 3.22
C VAL A 335 -4.95 21.28 2.03
N LYS A 336 -4.50 22.52 2.26
CA LYS A 336 -4.05 23.40 1.19
C LYS A 336 -2.80 22.89 0.48
N SER A 337 -1.86 22.36 1.24
CA SER A 337 -0.63 21.80 0.69
C SER A 337 -0.86 20.52 -0.11
N ARG A 338 -2.05 19.90 0.02
CA ARG A 338 -2.34 18.55 -0.52
C ARG A 338 -1.26 17.54 -0.14
N TRP A 339 -0.72 17.71 1.03
CA TRP A 339 0.39 16.93 1.53
C TRP A 339 -0.12 15.67 2.22
N CYS A 340 0.59 14.56 2.05
CA CYS A 340 0.37 13.34 2.79
C CYS A 340 1.60 13.08 3.65
N GLY A 341 1.40 12.71 4.90
CA GLY A 341 2.47 12.47 5.85
C GLY A 341 1.92 12.27 7.25
N GLY A 342 2.78 12.39 8.24
CA GLY A 342 2.37 12.25 9.62
C GLY A 342 3.46 12.65 10.60
N TYR A 343 3.10 12.59 11.86
CA TYR A 343 4.04 12.73 12.95
C TYR A 343 3.70 11.76 14.08
N LEU A 344 4.74 11.32 14.77
CA LEU A 344 4.69 10.44 15.93
C LEU A 344 5.10 11.24 17.16
N VAL A 345 4.20 11.35 18.12
CA VAL A 345 4.46 11.99 19.41
C VAL A 345 5.05 10.95 20.35
N CYS A 346 6.24 11.22 20.85
CA CYS A 346 6.90 10.39 21.86
C CYS A 346 7.09 11.17 23.16
N GLU A 347 7.46 10.50 24.24
CA GLU A 347 7.64 11.12 25.56
C GLU A 347 8.67 12.26 25.57
N LYS A 348 9.69 12.19 24.72
CA LYS A 348 10.80 13.16 24.70
C LYS A 348 10.80 14.03 23.45
N GLU A 349 10.39 13.50 22.32
CA GLU A 349 10.51 14.16 21.01
C GLU A 349 9.31 13.88 20.12
N THR A 350 9.14 14.69 19.09
CA THR A 350 8.17 14.45 18.01
C THR A 350 8.89 14.14 16.71
N LEU A 351 8.52 13.03 16.07
CA LEU A 351 9.10 12.56 14.80
C LEU A 351 8.14 12.88 13.66
N MET A 352 8.62 13.57 12.64
CA MET A 352 7.81 13.90 11.45
C MET A 352 8.30 13.13 10.22
N PHE A 353 7.38 12.68 9.37
CA PHE A 353 7.66 11.87 8.19
C PHE A 353 6.68 12.13 7.04
N GLY A 354 7.10 11.80 5.83
CA GLY A 354 6.31 11.94 4.60
C GLY A 354 5.47 10.71 4.27
N ALA A 355 4.80 10.78 3.13
CA ALA A 355 3.70 9.91 2.71
C ALA A 355 4.03 8.44 2.51
N THR A 356 5.25 8.09 2.08
CA THR A 356 5.59 6.70 1.77
C THR A 356 6.82 6.27 2.55
N GLY A 357 6.72 5.12 3.22
CA GLY A 357 7.86 4.49 3.89
C GLY A 357 8.56 5.40 4.89
N ALA A 358 7.85 6.28 5.58
CA ALA A 358 8.41 7.28 6.48
C ALA A 358 9.50 8.15 5.82
N SER A 359 9.30 8.53 4.56
CA SER A 359 10.25 9.38 3.82
C SER A 359 10.49 10.70 4.52
N GLY A 360 11.73 11.22 4.46
CA GLY A 360 12.08 12.48 5.10
C GLY A 360 11.96 12.50 6.63
N LEU A 361 12.06 11.33 7.27
CA LEU A 361 11.99 11.18 8.73
C LEU A 361 12.95 12.12 9.44
N ARG A 362 12.42 12.91 10.38
CA ARG A 362 13.19 13.87 11.18
C ARG A 362 12.55 14.11 12.54
N VAL A 363 13.36 14.55 13.50
CA VAL A 363 12.87 15.14 14.75
C VAL A 363 12.45 16.58 14.49
N ILE A 364 11.40 17.05 15.12
CA ILE A 364 10.97 18.45 15.13
C ILE A 364 10.99 19.00 16.56
N PRO A 365 11.37 20.29 16.75
CA PRO A 365 11.86 21.24 15.74
C PRO A 365 13.26 20.87 15.20
N HIS A 366 13.70 21.52 14.12
CA HIS A 366 14.99 21.23 13.49
C HIS A 366 16.21 21.41 14.41
N SER A 367 16.13 22.30 15.38
CA SER A 367 17.15 22.47 16.42
C SER A 367 17.36 21.19 17.24
N HIS A 368 16.29 20.50 17.61
CA HIS A 368 16.34 19.21 18.30
C HIS A 368 16.95 18.11 17.42
N MET A 369 16.60 18.07 16.11
CA MET A 369 17.24 17.16 15.17
C MET A 369 18.75 17.33 15.11
N LYS A 370 19.26 18.59 15.13
CA LYS A 370 20.70 18.86 15.18
C LYS A 370 21.35 18.32 16.44
N ALA A 371 20.70 18.53 17.59
CA ALA A 371 21.20 18.09 18.89
C ALA A 371 21.27 16.57 19.03
N ILE A 372 20.23 15.86 18.55
CA ILE A 372 20.13 14.40 18.72
C ILE A 372 20.92 13.62 17.67
N LYS A 373 21.26 14.23 16.53
CA LYS A 373 21.93 13.57 15.41
C LYS A 373 23.18 12.74 15.80
N PRO A 374 24.08 13.19 16.69
CA PRO A 374 25.23 12.40 17.13
C PRO A 374 24.87 11.14 17.94
N HIS A 375 23.65 11.08 18.48
CA HIS A 375 23.18 10.01 19.37
C HIS A 375 22.24 9.04 18.67
N LEU A 376 22.00 9.22 17.37
CA LEU A 376 21.14 8.32 16.60
C LEU A 376 21.72 6.90 16.54
N PRO A 377 20.88 5.86 16.60
CA PRO A 377 21.35 4.48 16.56
C PRO A 377 21.99 4.13 15.23
N PRO A 378 22.91 3.15 15.21
CA PRO A 378 23.48 2.62 13.97
C PRO A 378 22.41 1.90 13.15
N LYS A 379 22.65 1.77 11.84
CA LYS A 379 21.80 1.00 10.93
C LYS A 379 21.86 -0.49 11.28
N LYS A 380 20.70 -1.11 11.49
CA LYS A 380 20.55 -2.50 11.90
C LYS A 380 19.86 -3.36 10.84
N TYR A 381 18.87 -2.79 10.15
CA TYR A 381 18.02 -3.51 9.20
C TYR A 381 18.46 -3.35 7.76
N PRO A 382 18.16 -4.32 6.87
CA PRO A 382 18.44 -4.20 5.45
C PRO A 382 17.81 -2.95 4.82
N ARG A 383 18.47 -2.41 3.78
CA ARG A 383 17.97 -1.34 2.92
C ARG A 383 17.84 -1.89 1.51
N TYR A 384 16.64 -1.85 0.99
CA TYR A 384 16.38 -2.32 -0.37
C TYR A 384 16.53 -1.13 -1.32
N LYS A 385 17.18 -1.35 -2.46
CA LYS A 385 17.37 -0.29 -3.47
C LYS A 385 16.15 -0.12 -4.35
N ASP A 386 15.43 -1.22 -4.57
CA ASP A 386 14.34 -1.28 -5.52
C ASP A 386 13.31 -2.33 -5.07
N HIS A 387 12.06 -1.93 -4.93
CA HIS A 387 10.98 -2.77 -4.44
C HIS A 387 10.62 -3.91 -5.41
N TRP A 388 10.68 -3.62 -6.70
CA TRP A 388 10.34 -4.57 -7.76
C TRP A 388 11.46 -5.57 -7.99
N ALA A 389 12.71 -5.09 -8.05
CA ALA A 389 13.88 -5.96 -8.14
C ALA A 389 13.99 -6.90 -6.93
N GLU A 390 13.60 -6.44 -5.74
CA GLU A 390 13.58 -7.25 -4.52
C GLU A 390 12.63 -8.45 -4.65
N PHE A 391 11.42 -8.26 -5.19
CA PHE A 391 10.50 -9.36 -5.46
C PHE A 391 11.08 -10.38 -6.44
N LEU A 392 11.64 -9.90 -7.57
CA LEU A 392 12.23 -10.79 -8.57
C LEU A 392 13.40 -11.59 -8.01
N GLN A 393 14.25 -10.95 -7.20
CA GLN A 393 15.33 -11.63 -6.50
C GLN A 393 14.81 -12.66 -5.48
N ALA A 394 13.73 -12.33 -4.77
CA ALA A 394 13.09 -13.27 -3.85
C ALA A 394 12.58 -14.52 -4.60
N VAL A 395 11.97 -14.33 -5.78
CA VAL A 395 11.53 -15.42 -6.66
C VAL A 395 12.72 -16.27 -7.11
N GLN A 396 13.77 -15.65 -7.67
CA GLN A 396 14.97 -16.34 -8.15
C GLN A 396 15.70 -17.12 -7.04
N GLN A 397 15.74 -16.55 -5.83
CA GLN A 397 16.42 -17.10 -4.66
C GLN A 397 15.53 -18.02 -3.80
N LYS A 398 14.24 -18.16 -4.15
CA LYS A 398 13.24 -18.95 -3.41
C LYS A 398 13.17 -18.58 -1.92
N ARG A 399 13.18 -17.30 -1.61
CA ARG A 399 13.10 -16.75 -0.25
C ARG A 399 11.85 -15.86 -0.09
N PRO A 400 11.42 -15.55 1.14
CA PRO A 400 10.40 -14.55 1.35
C PRO A 400 10.79 -13.17 0.78
N ALA A 401 9.82 -12.45 0.21
CA ALA A 401 10.00 -11.07 -0.20
C ALA A 401 9.83 -10.10 1.00
N ASN A 402 10.21 -8.82 0.82
CA ASN A 402 10.24 -7.86 1.93
C ASN A 402 8.87 -7.41 2.43
N THR A 403 7.81 -7.56 1.63
CA THR A 403 6.45 -7.20 2.00
C THR A 403 5.48 -8.35 1.69
N PRO A 404 5.60 -9.49 2.39
CA PRO A 404 4.72 -10.63 2.15
C PRO A 404 3.26 -10.30 2.49
N PHE A 405 2.31 -11.12 2.02
CA PHE A 405 0.89 -10.94 2.30
C PHE A 405 0.57 -10.90 3.79
N GLU A 406 1.31 -11.58 4.63
CA GLU A 406 1.18 -11.51 6.10
C GLU A 406 1.39 -10.07 6.62
N MET A 407 2.37 -9.35 6.10
CA MET A 407 2.62 -7.96 6.48
C MET A 407 1.63 -7.01 5.79
N GLY A 408 1.52 -7.09 4.48
CA GLY A 408 0.66 -6.18 3.71
C GLY A 408 -0.82 -6.36 4.00
N GLY A 409 -1.26 -7.59 4.24
CA GLY A 409 -2.62 -7.92 4.65
C GLY A 409 -2.97 -7.36 6.02
N LYS A 410 -2.02 -7.40 6.98
CA LYS A 410 -2.19 -6.76 8.28
C LYS A 410 -2.50 -5.27 8.15
N PHE A 411 -1.77 -4.53 7.31
CA PHE A 411 -2.02 -3.11 7.07
C PHE A 411 -3.34 -2.87 6.34
N THR A 412 -3.70 -3.74 5.41
CA THR A 412 -4.98 -3.71 4.71
C THR A 412 -6.14 -3.88 5.68
N ILE A 413 -6.09 -4.86 6.57
CA ILE A 413 -7.14 -5.11 7.58
C ILE A 413 -7.29 -3.91 8.52
N MET A 414 -6.18 -3.31 8.99
CA MET A 414 -6.23 -2.11 9.83
C MET A 414 -6.98 -0.97 9.12
N GLY A 415 -6.70 -0.73 7.84
CA GLY A 415 -7.43 0.25 7.03
C GLY A 415 -8.92 -0.09 6.93
N PHE A 416 -9.24 -1.35 6.69
CA PHE A 416 -10.64 -1.80 6.53
C PHE A 416 -11.47 -1.74 7.81
N MET A 417 -10.90 -1.92 8.98
CA MET A 417 -11.60 -1.64 10.24
C MET A 417 -12.07 -0.19 10.30
N GLY A 418 -11.27 0.77 9.80
CA GLY A 418 -11.67 2.16 9.63
C GLY A 418 -12.75 2.33 8.56
N MET A 419 -12.63 1.62 7.42
CA MET A 419 -13.65 1.67 6.36
C MET A 419 -15.01 1.18 6.86
N ILE A 420 -15.05 0.14 7.68
CA ILE A 420 -16.29 -0.31 8.33
C ILE A 420 -16.84 0.78 9.24
N ALA A 421 -15.98 1.47 10.00
CA ALA A 421 -16.41 2.56 10.88
C ALA A 421 -17.07 3.73 10.14
N THR A 422 -16.81 3.93 8.83
CA THR A 422 -17.51 4.94 8.01
C THR A 422 -19.02 4.71 7.94
N ARG A 423 -19.48 3.47 8.15
CA ARG A 423 -20.90 3.12 8.11
C ARG A 423 -21.60 3.34 9.47
N PHE A 424 -20.83 3.70 10.49
CA PHE A 424 -21.29 3.91 11.87
C PHE A 424 -20.68 5.21 12.47
N PRO A 425 -20.85 6.38 11.81
CA PRO A 425 -20.20 7.62 12.24
C PRO A 425 -20.53 7.95 13.71
N GLY A 426 -19.52 8.40 14.46
CA GLY A 426 -19.60 8.73 15.88
C GLY A 426 -19.65 7.53 16.82
N ARG A 427 -19.80 6.31 16.31
CA ARG A 427 -19.84 5.10 17.14
C ARG A 427 -18.45 4.48 17.27
N ARG A 428 -18.07 4.11 18.48
CA ARG A 428 -16.85 3.35 18.75
C ARG A 428 -17.12 1.87 18.50
N LEU A 429 -16.49 1.33 17.43
CA LEU A 429 -16.52 -0.11 17.12
C LEU A 429 -15.40 -0.78 17.89
N THR A 430 -15.71 -1.88 18.59
CA THR A 430 -14.72 -2.72 19.27
C THR A 430 -14.54 -4.02 18.52
N PHE A 431 -13.30 -4.48 18.40
CA PHE A 431 -12.93 -5.66 17.63
C PHE A 431 -12.19 -6.68 18.50
N ASP A 432 -12.50 -7.94 18.28
CA ASP A 432 -11.66 -9.03 18.73
C ASP A 432 -10.44 -9.13 17.81
N PRO A 433 -9.21 -9.00 18.34
CA PRO A 433 -8.00 -8.95 17.51
C PRO A 433 -7.59 -10.30 16.91
N VAL A 434 -8.23 -11.39 17.34
CA VAL A 434 -7.97 -12.74 16.81
C VAL A 434 -8.92 -13.07 15.67
N SER A 435 -10.22 -12.94 15.90
CA SER A 435 -11.24 -13.21 14.88
C SER A 435 -11.43 -12.06 13.90
N MET A 436 -10.93 -10.87 14.22
CA MET A 436 -11.14 -9.61 13.46
C MET A 436 -12.62 -9.19 13.39
N ARG A 437 -13.48 -9.72 14.29
CA ARG A 437 -14.93 -9.41 14.30
C ARG A 437 -15.26 -8.27 15.25
N CYS A 438 -16.24 -7.47 14.85
CA CYS A 438 -16.81 -6.43 15.70
C CYS A 438 -17.64 -7.07 16.81
N THR A 439 -17.36 -6.69 18.05
CA THR A 439 -17.96 -7.33 19.24
C THR A 439 -19.16 -6.59 19.81
N ASN A 440 -19.28 -5.27 19.54
CA ASN A 440 -20.34 -4.44 20.13
C ASN A 440 -21.39 -3.96 19.11
N ILE A 441 -21.15 -4.13 17.81
CA ILE A 441 -22.06 -3.74 16.73
C ILE A 441 -22.13 -4.92 15.74
N PRO A 442 -23.03 -5.90 15.95
CA PRO A 442 -23.08 -7.10 15.10
C PRO A 442 -23.29 -6.83 13.62
N GLU A 443 -24.01 -5.75 13.27
CA GLU A 443 -24.27 -5.33 11.90
C GLU A 443 -22.99 -4.97 11.13
N ALA A 444 -21.95 -4.54 11.83
CA ALA A 444 -20.64 -4.25 11.23
C ALA A 444 -20.00 -5.51 10.63
N ASN A 445 -20.30 -6.69 11.15
CA ASN A 445 -19.73 -7.95 10.68
C ASN A 445 -20.23 -8.33 9.28
N ALA A 446 -21.41 -7.86 8.86
CA ALA A 446 -21.92 -8.08 7.51
C ALA A 446 -21.09 -7.34 6.42
N LEU A 447 -20.31 -6.34 6.83
CA LEU A 447 -19.44 -5.56 5.94
C LEU A 447 -18.02 -6.12 5.81
N MET A 448 -17.71 -7.20 6.53
CA MET A 448 -16.38 -7.80 6.54
C MET A 448 -16.15 -8.78 5.38
N GLY A 449 -17.22 -9.32 4.82
CA GLY A 449 -17.18 -10.24 3.69
C GLY A 449 -17.55 -9.56 2.37
N PRO A 450 -17.21 -10.18 1.24
CA PRO A 450 -17.47 -9.61 -0.08
C PRO A 450 -18.94 -9.73 -0.51
N ASP A 451 -19.41 -8.72 -1.24
CA ASP A 451 -20.71 -8.72 -1.93
C ASP A 451 -20.58 -9.29 -3.34
N TRP A 452 -20.19 -10.56 -3.42
CA TRP A 452 -19.99 -11.27 -4.68
C TRP A 452 -21.29 -11.72 -5.33
N THR A 453 -21.27 -11.87 -6.65
CA THR A 453 -22.31 -12.59 -7.39
C THR A 453 -22.38 -14.04 -6.95
N ASP A 454 -23.54 -14.70 -7.17
CA ASP A 454 -23.69 -16.12 -6.86
C ASP A 454 -22.69 -16.99 -7.61
N ALA A 455 -22.39 -16.65 -8.87
CA ALA A 455 -21.39 -17.33 -9.69
C ALA A 455 -19.98 -17.22 -9.06
N ALA A 456 -19.55 -16.01 -8.65
CA ALA A 456 -18.27 -15.83 -8.00
C ALA A 456 -18.21 -16.54 -6.63
N ARG A 457 -19.31 -16.53 -5.89
CA ARG A 457 -19.42 -17.23 -4.61
C ARG A 457 -19.35 -18.75 -4.77
N ALA A 458 -20.00 -19.29 -5.81
CA ALA A 458 -19.92 -20.72 -6.14
C ALA A 458 -18.50 -21.15 -6.52
N GLU A 459 -17.77 -20.31 -7.25
CA GLU A 459 -16.40 -20.61 -7.73
C GLU A 459 -15.35 -20.42 -6.62
N TYR A 460 -15.38 -19.27 -5.93
CA TYR A 460 -14.32 -18.85 -5.01
C TYR A 460 -14.73 -18.87 -3.53
N GLY A 461 -16.01 -19.02 -3.19
CA GLY A 461 -16.51 -18.99 -1.81
C GLY A 461 -15.85 -20.00 -0.88
N ARG A 462 -15.36 -21.12 -1.42
CA ARG A 462 -14.60 -22.13 -0.66
C ARG A 462 -13.26 -21.60 -0.10
N PHE A 463 -12.79 -20.47 -0.58
CA PHE A 463 -11.56 -19.84 -0.08
C PHE A 463 -11.82 -18.88 1.08
N LEU A 464 -13.05 -18.40 1.26
CA LEU A 464 -13.45 -17.57 2.40
C LEU A 464 -13.77 -18.44 3.63
#